data_afbbe4673a14918bda11e09bf513e768
#
_entry.id   afbbe4673a14918bda11e09bf513e768
#
_cell.length_a   1.000
_cell.length_b   1.000
_cell.length_c   1.000
_cell.angle_alpha   90.00
_cell.angle_beta   90.00
_cell.angle_gamma   90.00
#
_symmetry.space_group_name_H-M   'P 1'
#
loop_
_entity.id
_entity.type
_entity.pdbx_description
1 polymer ?
#
loop_
_entity_poly.entity_id
_entity_poly.type
_entity_poly.pdbx_seq_one_letter_code
_entity_poly.pdbx_strand_id
1 'polypeptide(L)'
;LPDFYWTAKTDLKCLSQSVLQTQEHAYAHHIQRLMVLGNYALLTGVSPDALNNWFLSVYVDAYEWVELPNVSGMVLYADGGILASKPYVSGGAYIDRMSDYCKSCKYNVKEKIGENACPFNYLYWNFLMKHENKFKNNPRMAMMYRTLTKMTNENKKQIRTDSKTWLHNQQ
;
A
#
# COMPACT_ATOMS: atom_id res chain seq x y z
N LEU A 1 7.11 0.65 -12.15
CA LEU A 1 6.37 1.60 -11.31
C LEU A 1 5.29 2.29 -12.12
N PRO A 2 4.08 2.49 -11.56
CA PRO A 2 3.07 3.37 -12.15
C PRO A 2 3.58 4.79 -12.35
N ASP A 3 3.12 5.47 -13.41
CA ASP A 3 3.59 6.81 -13.80
C ASP A 3 3.43 7.87 -12.73
N PHE A 4 2.44 7.74 -11.83
CA PHE A 4 2.21 8.71 -10.78
C PHE A 4 3.39 8.84 -9.79
N TYR A 5 4.24 7.82 -9.63
CA TYR A 5 5.46 7.93 -8.82
C TYR A 5 6.43 9.00 -9.35
N TRP A 6 6.35 9.30 -10.66
CA TRP A 6 7.16 10.33 -11.31
C TRP A 6 6.41 11.64 -11.55
N THR A 7 5.09 11.58 -11.69
CA THR A 7 4.27 12.73 -12.13
C THR A 7 3.38 13.31 -11.03
N ALA A 8 3.21 12.61 -9.92
CA ALA A 8 2.21 12.88 -8.87
C ALA A 8 0.75 12.89 -9.37
N LYS A 9 0.49 12.51 -10.61
CA LYS A 9 -0.85 12.54 -11.23
C LYS A 9 -1.65 11.32 -10.83
N THR A 10 -2.41 11.43 -9.76
CA THR A 10 -3.34 10.39 -9.28
C THR A 10 -4.47 11.03 -8.47
N ASP A 11 -5.66 10.44 -8.52
CA ASP A 11 -6.81 10.84 -7.73
C ASP A 11 -6.67 10.50 -6.23
N LEU A 12 -5.71 9.66 -5.87
CA LEU A 12 -5.39 9.34 -4.48
C LEU A 12 -4.58 10.47 -3.83
N LYS A 13 -5.26 11.30 -3.07
CA LYS A 13 -4.67 12.50 -2.44
C LYS A 13 -3.40 12.19 -1.64
N CYS A 14 -3.40 11.09 -0.88
CA CYS A 14 -2.24 10.67 -0.09
C CYS A 14 -1.01 10.35 -0.97
N LEU A 15 -1.20 9.65 -2.09
CA LEU A 15 -0.11 9.36 -3.02
C LEU A 15 0.38 10.62 -3.73
N SER A 16 -0.54 11.41 -4.30
CA SER A 16 -0.20 12.65 -4.98
C SER A 16 0.60 13.60 -4.08
N GLN A 17 0.14 13.85 -2.87
CA GLN A 17 0.84 14.77 -1.93
C GLN A 17 2.18 14.21 -1.47
N SER A 18 2.29 12.89 -1.26
CA SER A 18 3.56 12.28 -0.87
C SER A 18 4.60 12.37 -1.99
N VAL A 19 4.19 12.20 -3.25
CA VAL A 19 5.11 12.35 -4.40
C VAL A 19 5.46 13.82 -4.64
N LEU A 20 4.50 14.76 -4.57
CA LEU A 20 4.78 16.19 -4.69
C LEU A 20 5.79 16.67 -3.66
N GLN A 21 5.63 16.26 -2.40
CA GLN A 21 6.59 16.59 -1.35
C GLN A 21 7.97 15.99 -1.64
N THR A 22 8.01 14.77 -2.16
CA THR A 22 9.26 14.12 -2.59
C THR A 22 9.96 14.92 -3.70
N GLN A 23 9.21 15.39 -4.70
CA GLN A 23 9.73 16.20 -5.81
C GLN A 23 10.27 17.55 -5.34
N GLU A 24 9.58 18.19 -4.40
CA GLU A 24 9.93 19.53 -3.92
C GLU A 24 11.15 19.51 -2.98
N HIS A 25 11.24 18.49 -2.12
CA HIS A 25 12.22 18.49 -1.03
C HIS A 25 13.25 17.37 -1.14
N ALA A 26 13.16 16.47 -2.12
CA ALA A 26 13.91 15.21 -2.16
C ALA A 26 13.82 14.42 -0.84
N TYR A 27 12.71 14.61 -0.11
CA TYR A 27 12.45 14.05 1.21
C TYR A 27 10.95 13.86 1.42
N ALA A 28 10.59 12.76 2.06
CA ALA A 28 9.26 12.52 2.61
C ALA A 28 9.37 11.88 4.00
N HIS A 29 8.39 12.12 4.85
CA HIS A 29 8.35 11.53 6.18
C HIS A 29 8.26 10.00 6.08
N HIS A 30 8.86 9.30 7.06
CA HIS A 30 8.88 7.82 7.11
C HIS A 30 7.49 7.17 6.87
N ILE A 31 6.43 7.73 7.45
CA ILE A 31 5.06 7.24 7.23
C ILE A 31 4.63 7.38 5.75
N GLN A 32 4.96 8.49 5.10
CA GLN A 32 4.66 8.68 3.66
C GLN A 32 5.43 7.68 2.81
N ARG A 33 6.71 7.45 3.11
CA ARG A 33 7.52 6.48 2.36
C ARG A 33 7.00 5.05 2.54
N LEU A 34 6.84 4.59 3.78
CA LEU A 34 6.55 3.19 4.06
C LEU A 34 5.06 2.88 4.00
N MET A 35 4.22 3.68 4.69
CA MET A 35 2.81 3.34 4.89
C MET A 35 1.88 3.94 3.84
N VAL A 36 2.36 4.82 3.00
CA VAL A 36 1.60 5.35 1.86
C VAL A 36 2.18 4.80 0.55
N LEU A 37 3.37 5.23 0.14
CA LEU A 37 3.98 4.84 -1.13
C LEU A 37 4.38 3.36 -1.16
N GLY A 38 5.12 2.90 -0.15
CA GLY A 38 5.56 1.50 -0.06
C GLY A 38 4.40 0.52 0.14
N ASN A 39 3.43 0.86 1.00
CA ASN A 39 2.22 0.06 1.18
C ASN A 39 1.42 -0.07 -0.14
N TYR A 40 1.26 1.02 -0.89
CA TYR A 40 0.62 0.97 -2.20
C TYR A 40 1.37 0.04 -3.16
N ALA A 41 2.70 0.16 -3.24
CA ALA A 41 3.54 -0.69 -4.07
C ALA A 41 3.35 -2.18 -3.73
N LEU A 42 3.36 -2.54 -2.43
CA LEU A 42 3.12 -3.91 -1.98
C LEU A 42 1.72 -4.41 -2.36
N LEU A 43 0.69 -3.61 -2.14
CA LEU A 43 -0.70 -3.97 -2.43
C LEU A 43 -0.96 -4.14 -3.93
N THR A 44 -0.25 -3.41 -4.77
CA THR A 44 -0.39 -3.45 -6.24
C THR A 44 0.59 -4.39 -6.92
N GLY A 45 1.55 -4.96 -6.17
CA GLY A 45 2.50 -5.94 -6.69
C GLY A 45 3.63 -5.31 -7.52
N VAL A 46 4.02 -4.09 -7.19
CA VAL A 46 5.20 -3.45 -7.77
C VAL A 46 6.45 -4.26 -7.42
N SER A 47 7.37 -4.41 -8.39
CA SER A 47 8.66 -5.08 -8.16
C SER A 47 9.46 -4.40 -7.05
N PRO A 48 10.03 -5.16 -6.10
CA PRO A 48 10.92 -4.62 -5.07
C PRO A 48 12.08 -3.82 -5.64
N ASP A 49 12.72 -4.31 -6.69
CA ASP A 49 13.84 -3.61 -7.34
C ASP A 49 13.40 -2.27 -7.95
N ALA A 50 12.23 -2.24 -8.59
CA ALA A 50 11.71 -1.01 -9.18
C ALA A 50 11.41 0.06 -8.10
N LEU A 51 10.87 -0.35 -6.95
CA LEU A 51 10.61 0.58 -5.85
C LEU A 51 11.90 1.03 -5.17
N ASN A 52 12.85 0.11 -4.89
CA ASN A 52 14.15 0.46 -4.31
C ASN A 52 14.91 1.46 -5.19
N ASN A 53 15.00 1.21 -6.49
CA ASN A 53 15.65 2.10 -7.43
C ASN A 53 14.99 3.49 -7.44
N TRP A 54 13.67 3.54 -7.33
CA TRP A 54 12.96 4.82 -7.24
C TRP A 54 13.31 5.55 -5.93
N PHE A 55 13.29 4.88 -4.77
CA PHE A 55 13.68 5.48 -3.49
C PHE A 55 15.12 6.04 -3.54
N LEU A 56 16.06 5.25 -4.05
CA LEU A 56 17.46 5.67 -4.20
C LEU A 56 17.63 6.87 -5.13
N SER A 57 16.73 7.02 -6.13
CA SER A 57 16.81 8.10 -7.11
C SER A 57 16.22 9.41 -6.61
N VAL A 58 15.22 9.37 -5.71
CA VAL A 58 14.42 10.56 -5.36
C VAL A 58 14.68 11.10 -3.96
N TYR A 59 15.24 10.31 -3.04
CA TYR A 59 15.49 10.75 -1.67
C TYR A 59 16.96 11.04 -1.43
N VAL A 60 17.27 12.23 -0.92
CA VAL A 60 18.64 12.67 -0.63
C VAL A 60 19.34 11.84 0.47
N ASP A 61 18.55 11.24 1.36
CA ASP A 61 19.01 10.42 2.49
C ASP A 61 18.89 8.91 2.23
N ALA A 62 18.59 8.50 0.99
CA ALA A 62 18.51 7.10 0.63
C ALA A 62 19.90 6.52 0.32
N TYR A 63 20.18 5.39 0.97
CA TYR A 63 21.37 4.59 0.74
C TYR A 63 20.96 3.11 0.63
N GLU A 64 21.63 2.34 -0.21
CA GLU A 64 21.26 0.94 -0.45
C GLU A 64 21.18 0.12 0.83
N TRP A 65 22.15 0.27 1.74
CA TRP A 65 22.15 -0.44 3.02
C TRP A 65 21.00 -0.04 3.96
N VAL A 66 20.37 1.13 3.74
CA VAL A 66 19.15 1.58 4.44
C VAL A 66 17.90 1.07 3.77
N GLU A 67 17.86 1.14 2.42
CA GLU A 67 16.67 0.81 1.64
C GLU A 67 16.38 -0.71 1.62
N LEU A 68 17.40 -1.54 1.52
CA LEU A 68 17.22 -3.00 1.52
C LEU A 68 16.47 -3.49 2.77
N PRO A 69 16.87 -3.18 4.00
CA PRO A 69 16.10 -3.63 5.17
C PRO A 69 14.75 -2.92 5.32
N ASN A 70 14.65 -1.63 5.03
CA ASN A 70 13.43 -0.86 5.28
C ASN A 70 12.39 -1.02 4.17
N VAL A 71 12.79 -1.03 2.91
CA VAL A 71 11.86 -1.12 1.78
C VAL A 71 11.67 -2.57 1.38
N SER A 72 12.70 -3.27 0.95
CA SER A 72 12.58 -4.67 0.51
C SER A 72 12.20 -5.61 1.65
N GLY A 73 12.86 -5.53 2.79
CA GLY A 73 12.61 -6.41 3.93
C GLY A 73 11.32 -6.07 4.66
N MET A 74 11.21 -4.85 5.19
CA MET A 74 10.11 -4.47 6.09
C MET A 74 8.81 -4.20 5.34
N VAL A 75 8.83 -3.28 4.37
CA VAL A 75 7.61 -2.83 3.68
C VAL A 75 7.11 -3.87 2.72
N LEU A 76 7.94 -4.29 1.76
CA LEU A 76 7.56 -5.20 0.69
C LEU A 76 7.56 -6.68 1.11
N TYR A 77 8.14 -7.01 2.29
CA TYR A 77 8.25 -8.38 2.77
C TYR A 77 8.93 -9.32 1.76
N ALA A 78 9.86 -8.76 0.96
CA ALA A 78 10.50 -9.46 -0.15
C ALA A 78 11.60 -10.42 0.31
N ASP A 79 12.06 -10.29 1.55
CA ASP A 79 13.01 -11.20 2.22
C ASP A 79 12.36 -12.47 2.79
N GLY A 80 11.05 -12.64 2.60
CA GLY A 80 10.31 -13.79 3.12
C GLY A 80 10.00 -13.75 4.61
N GLY A 81 10.29 -12.63 5.28
CA GLY A 81 9.99 -12.42 6.71
C GLY A 81 11.19 -12.62 7.63
N ILE A 82 12.41 -12.41 7.14
CA ILE A 82 13.62 -12.39 7.94
C ILE A 82 13.62 -11.16 8.87
N LEU A 83 13.35 -9.98 8.31
CA LEU A 83 13.33 -8.72 9.05
C LEU A 83 12.01 -8.46 9.75
N ALA A 84 10.90 -8.61 9.04
CA ALA A 84 9.58 -8.27 9.56
C ALA A 84 8.77 -9.51 9.93
N SER A 85 8.17 -9.50 11.11
CA SER A 85 7.31 -10.60 11.58
C SER A 85 5.97 -10.71 10.85
N LYS A 86 5.60 -9.69 10.07
CA LYS A 86 4.41 -9.64 9.19
C LYS A 86 4.62 -8.58 8.12
N PRO A 87 3.93 -8.65 6.97
CA PRO A 87 3.97 -7.58 5.99
C PRO A 87 3.33 -6.29 6.56
N TYR A 88 3.91 -5.15 6.20
CA TYR A 88 3.42 -3.82 6.61
C TYR A 88 2.30 -3.35 5.68
N VAL A 89 1.21 -4.09 5.65
CA VAL A 89 0.01 -3.76 4.86
C VAL A 89 -1.04 -3.09 5.71
N SER A 90 -1.69 -2.09 5.14
CA SER A 90 -2.82 -1.40 5.77
C SER A 90 -3.83 -0.90 4.74
N GLY A 91 -5.09 -0.79 5.16
CA GLY A 91 -6.13 -0.10 4.42
C GLY A 91 -6.11 1.41 4.67
N GLY A 92 -7.02 2.13 4.00
CA GLY A 92 -7.13 3.59 4.07
C GLY A 92 -7.37 4.13 5.48
N ALA A 93 -8.01 3.36 6.37
CA ALA A 93 -8.25 3.78 7.76
C ALA A 93 -6.95 4.07 8.55
N TYR A 94 -5.83 3.44 8.20
CA TYR A 94 -4.54 3.78 8.80
C TYR A 94 -4.08 5.16 8.33
N ILE A 95 -4.17 5.43 7.03
CA ILE A 95 -3.77 6.72 6.44
C ILE A 95 -4.63 7.86 7.00
N ASP A 96 -5.95 7.64 7.12
CA ASP A 96 -6.89 8.61 7.68
C ASP A 96 -6.57 8.99 9.14
N ARG A 97 -6.13 8.01 9.93
CA ARG A 97 -5.72 8.25 11.32
C ARG A 97 -4.38 8.98 11.45
N MET A 98 -3.47 8.76 10.50
CA MET A 98 -2.09 9.26 10.56
C MET A 98 -1.90 10.59 9.81
N SER A 99 -2.91 11.04 9.06
CA SER A 99 -2.82 12.24 8.22
C SER A 99 -4.20 12.86 8.01
N ASP A 100 -4.23 14.01 7.36
CA ASP A 100 -5.45 14.70 6.96
C ASP A 100 -5.79 14.53 5.48
N TYR A 101 -5.05 13.73 4.73
CA TYR A 101 -5.25 13.52 3.30
C TYR A 101 -6.65 13.07 2.93
N CYS A 102 -7.26 12.21 3.76
CA CYS A 102 -8.57 11.65 3.48
C CYS A 102 -9.70 12.67 3.57
N LYS A 103 -9.52 13.79 4.29
CA LYS A 103 -10.53 14.86 4.42
C LYS A 103 -10.88 15.53 3.09
N SER A 104 -9.92 15.62 2.18
CA SER A 104 -10.06 16.24 0.86
C SER A 104 -9.80 15.28 -0.30
N CYS A 105 -9.84 13.97 -0.05
CA CYS A 105 -9.67 12.95 -1.06
C CYS A 105 -10.97 12.72 -1.85
N LYS A 106 -10.83 12.37 -3.13
CA LYS A 106 -11.95 11.94 -3.98
C LYS A 106 -12.66 10.70 -3.44
N TYR A 107 -11.92 9.79 -2.81
CA TYR A 107 -12.41 8.49 -2.35
C TYR A 107 -12.84 8.51 -0.88
N ASN A 108 -13.86 7.74 -0.56
CA ASN A 108 -14.37 7.61 0.80
C ASN A 108 -13.61 6.49 1.54
N VAL A 109 -12.86 6.88 2.56
CA VAL A 109 -12.06 5.95 3.37
C VAL A 109 -12.90 4.98 4.21
N LYS A 110 -14.18 5.29 4.47
CA LYS A 110 -15.09 4.42 5.26
C LYS A 110 -15.70 3.29 4.41
N GLU A 111 -15.75 3.47 3.10
CA GLU A 111 -16.26 2.46 2.18
C GLU A 111 -15.20 1.41 1.87
N LYS A 112 -15.62 0.15 1.80
CA LYS A 112 -14.70 -0.98 1.56
C LYS A 112 -14.73 -1.48 0.13
N ILE A 113 -15.81 -1.22 -0.59
CA ILE A 113 -16.10 -1.70 -1.95
C ILE A 113 -16.85 -0.61 -2.73
N GLY A 114 -16.80 -0.69 -4.07
CA GLY A 114 -17.50 0.23 -4.97
C GLY A 114 -16.63 1.37 -5.47
N GLU A 115 -17.16 2.14 -6.42
CA GLU A 115 -16.43 3.17 -7.16
C GLU A 115 -15.90 4.32 -6.30
N ASN A 116 -16.62 4.66 -5.23
CA ASN A 116 -16.23 5.72 -4.30
C ASN A 116 -15.34 5.21 -3.16
N ALA A 117 -15.16 3.90 -3.03
CA ALA A 117 -14.36 3.33 -1.95
C ALA A 117 -12.87 3.66 -2.13
N CYS A 118 -12.19 3.89 -1.00
CA CYS A 118 -10.75 4.08 -1.02
C CYS A 118 -10.04 2.83 -1.57
N PRO A 119 -9.25 2.95 -2.66
CA PRO A 119 -8.52 1.82 -3.25
C PRO A 119 -7.66 1.03 -2.27
N PHE A 120 -7.05 1.68 -1.30
CA PHE A 120 -6.31 0.97 -0.25
C PHE A 120 -7.17 -0.05 0.50
N ASN A 121 -8.49 0.16 0.63
CA ASN A 121 -9.36 -0.75 1.38
C ASN A 121 -9.55 -2.08 0.64
N TYR A 122 -9.98 -2.05 -0.62
CA TYR A 122 -10.20 -3.29 -1.37
C TYR A 122 -8.88 -3.95 -1.78
N LEU A 123 -7.82 -3.19 -2.08
CA LEU A 123 -6.48 -3.74 -2.35
C LEU A 123 -5.92 -4.47 -1.12
N TYR A 124 -6.09 -3.91 0.08
CA TYR A 124 -5.69 -4.54 1.33
C TYR A 124 -6.39 -5.89 1.56
N TRP A 125 -7.72 -5.93 1.42
CA TRP A 125 -8.45 -7.18 1.58
C TRP A 125 -8.14 -8.20 0.49
N ASN A 126 -7.93 -7.75 -0.74
CA ASN A 126 -7.49 -8.60 -1.84
C ASN A 126 -6.10 -9.19 -1.58
N PHE A 127 -5.16 -8.41 -1.05
CA PHE A 127 -3.85 -8.88 -0.63
C PHE A 127 -3.96 -9.98 0.43
N LEU A 128 -4.77 -9.80 1.46
CA LEU A 128 -4.98 -10.81 2.50
C LEU A 128 -5.58 -12.11 1.92
N MET A 129 -6.55 -12.01 1.03
CA MET A 129 -7.12 -13.18 0.36
C MET A 129 -6.12 -13.92 -0.52
N LYS A 130 -5.31 -13.17 -1.29
CA LYS A 130 -4.29 -13.73 -2.18
C LYS A 130 -3.20 -14.49 -1.41
N HIS A 131 -2.83 -14.00 -0.24
CA HIS A 131 -1.74 -14.53 0.58
C HIS A 131 -2.21 -15.30 1.83
N GLU A 132 -3.46 -15.76 1.85
CA GLU A 132 -4.05 -16.45 3.01
C GLU A 132 -3.21 -17.65 3.45
N ASN A 133 -2.77 -18.49 2.52
CA ASN A 133 -1.97 -19.66 2.83
C ASN A 133 -0.66 -19.33 3.55
N LYS A 134 -0.05 -18.18 3.24
CA LYS A 134 1.20 -17.74 3.84
C LYS A 134 0.99 -17.14 5.24
N PHE A 135 -0.10 -16.39 5.44
CA PHE A 135 -0.24 -15.54 6.62
C PHE A 135 -1.35 -15.92 7.60
N LYS A 136 -2.28 -16.81 7.25
CA LYS A 136 -3.41 -17.18 8.13
C LYS A 136 -2.99 -17.71 9.51
N ASN A 137 -1.83 -18.34 9.58
CA ASN A 137 -1.28 -18.90 10.83
C ASN A 137 -0.36 -17.91 11.58
N ASN A 138 -0.16 -16.69 11.05
CA ASN A 138 0.64 -15.68 11.72
C ASN A 138 -0.17 -15.04 12.86
N PRO A 139 0.28 -15.14 14.13
CA PRO A 139 -0.49 -14.62 15.28
C PRO A 139 -0.76 -13.10 15.18
N ARG A 140 0.17 -12.32 14.59
CA ARG A 140 0.02 -10.88 14.40
C ARG A 140 -1.03 -10.50 13.35
N MET A 141 -1.44 -11.45 12.50
CA MET A 141 -2.46 -11.26 11.48
C MET A 141 -3.79 -11.97 11.80
N ALA A 142 -3.87 -12.65 12.91
CA ALA A 142 -5.04 -13.46 13.30
C ALA A 142 -6.35 -12.64 13.32
N MET A 143 -6.31 -11.40 13.81
CA MET A 143 -7.50 -10.54 13.86
C MET A 143 -8.02 -10.20 12.45
N MET A 144 -7.13 -9.91 11.51
CA MET A 144 -7.48 -9.60 10.12
C MET A 144 -8.11 -10.82 9.45
N TYR A 145 -7.53 -11.99 9.63
CA TYR A 145 -8.09 -13.23 9.06
C TYR A 145 -9.41 -13.64 9.70
N ARG A 146 -9.62 -13.40 11.01
CA ARG A 146 -10.95 -13.56 11.65
C ARG A 146 -12.00 -12.65 11.00
N THR A 147 -11.63 -11.42 10.68
CA THR A 147 -12.52 -10.49 9.98
C THR A 147 -12.79 -10.96 8.55
N LEU A 148 -11.77 -11.41 7.83
CA LEU A 148 -11.90 -11.94 6.48
C LEU A 148 -12.80 -13.18 6.42
N THR A 149 -12.72 -14.07 7.40
CA THR A 149 -13.59 -15.26 7.51
C THR A 149 -15.06 -14.89 7.68
N LYS A 150 -15.36 -13.78 8.36
CA LYS A 150 -16.73 -13.30 8.57
C LYS A 150 -17.32 -12.55 7.37
N MET A 151 -16.52 -12.24 6.36
CA MET A 151 -17.00 -11.57 5.15
C MET A 151 -17.82 -12.51 4.28
N THR A 152 -18.90 -12.01 3.71
CA THR A 152 -19.74 -12.76 2.77
C THR A 152 -18.98 -13.05 1.46
N ASN A 153 -19.39 -14.06 0.72
CA ASN A 153 -18.77 -14.41 -0.54
C ASN A 153 -18.97 -13.31 -1.59
N GLU A 154 -20.12 -12.62 -1.55
CA GLU A 154 -20.43 -11.48 -2.40
C GLU A 154 -19.43 -10.34 -2.19
N ASN A 155 -19.18 -9.97 -0.93
CA ASN A 155 -18.20 -8.93 -0.59
C ASN A 155 -16.79 -9.32 -1.04
N LYS A 156 -16.39 -10.58 -0.83
CA LYS A 156 -15.08 -11.08 -1.30
C LYS A 156 -14.96 -11.02 -2.82
N LYS A 157 -16.04 -11.37 -3.54
CA LYS A 157 -16.08 -11.29 -5.00
C LYS A 157 -15.98 -9.83 -5.46
N GLN A 158 -16.73 -8.91 -4.85
CA GLN A 158 -16.68 -7.49 -5.20
C GLN A 158 -15.29 -6.90 -4.95
N ILE A 159 -14.66 -7.19 -3.81
CA ILE A 159 -13.28 -6.77 -3.51
C ILE A 159 -12.30 -7.20 -4.61
N ARG A 160 -12.40 -8.45 -5.09
CA ARG A 160 -11.54 -8.95 -6.17
C ARG A 160 -11.79 -8.22 -7.48
N THR A 161 -13.05 -7.96 -7.80
CA THR A 161 -13.45 -7.23 -9.01
C THR A 161 -12.93 -5.80 -8.97
N ASP A 162 -13.18 -5.06 -7.88
CA ASP A 162 -12.73 -3.67 -7.71
C ASP A 162 -11.19 -3.58 -7.79
N SER A 163 -10.50 -4.51 -7.10
CA SER A 163 -9.04 -4.58 -7.15
C SER A 163 -8.51 -4.84 -8.55
N LYS A 164 -9.13 -5.76 -9.30
CA LYS A 164 -8.71 -6.08 -10.67
C LYS A 164 -8.94 -4.89 -11.61
N THR A 165 -10.10 -4.24 -11.51
CA THR A 165 -10.43 -3.05 -12.30
C THR A 165 -9.45 -1.92 -12.01
N TRP A 166 -9.16 -1.67 -10.72
CA TRP A 166 -8.18 -0.67 -10.33
C TRP A 166 -6.80 -0.93 -10.93
N LEU A 167 -6.28 -2.14 -10.76
CA LEU A 167 -4.96 -2.52 -11.26
C LEU A 167 -4.85 -2.42 -12.79
N HIS A 168 -5.93 -2.74 -13.50
CA HIS A 168 -5.97 -2.61 -14.96
C HIS A 168 -5.90 -1.14 -15.41
N ASN A 169 -6.56 -0.24 -14.69
CA ASN A 169 -6.61 1.18 -15.02
C ASN A 169 -5.32 1.94 -14.62
N GLN A 170 -4.39 1.29 -13.92
CA GLN A 170 -3.09 1.89 -13.52
C GLN A 170 -1.93 1.46 -14.44
N GLN A 171 -2.19 0.58 -15.41
CA GLN A 171 -1.22 0.20 -16.45
C GLN A 171 -1.31 1.14 -17.64
#